data_58cd1381e67de231dd6f4eb67dc6fe10
#
_entry.id   58cd1381e67de231dd6f4eb67dc6fe10
#
_cell.length_a   1.000
_cell.length_b   1.000
_cell.length_c   1.000
_cell.angle_alpha   90.00
_cell.angle_beta   90.00
_cell.angle_gamma   90.00
#
_symmetry.space_group_name_H-M   'P 1'
#
loop_
_entity.id
_entity.type
_entity.pdbx_description
1 polymer ?
#
loop_
_entity_poly.entity_id
_entity_poly.type
_entity_poly.pdbx_seq_one_letter_code
_entity_poly.pdbx_strand_id
1 'polypeptide(L)'
;MLLLSFNISNERYVIETVNVIEIIPMVLLKIIPGAGKVVAGMLNYHGQAVPVIDINALCNSDVVKKSLTSRIILLRYKEKHILGLLAERVTETLHINDSEFNDIGIKVSDYDFLGKVAEHDDSLLQLINIENLLSESLEGALFSTASPFGGE
;
A
#
# COMPACT_ATOMS: atom_id res chain seq x y z
N MET A 1 -8.48 -1.84 -16.86
CA MET A 1 -8.59 -2.24 -15.44
C MET A 1 -8.99 -1.04 -14.59
N LEU A 2 -9.69 -1.29 -13.52
CA LEU A 2 -10.09 -0.25 -12.60
C LEU A 2 -9.03 -0.06 -11.53
N LEU A 3 -8.59 1.17 -11.33
CA LEU A 3 -7.46 1.50 -10.49
C LEU A 3 -7.85 2.54 -9.45
N LEU A 4 -7.25 2.43 -8.26
CA LEU A 4 -7.38 3.43 -7.21
C LEU A 4 -6.10 4.25 -7.19
N SER A 5 -6.23 5.58 -7.19
CA SER A 5 -5.06 6.46 -7.23
C SER A 5 -4.78 7.11 -5.89
N PHE A 6 -3.51 7.33 -5.62
CA PHE A 6 -3.03 8.01 -4.43
C PHE A 6 -1.66 8.63 -4.71
N ASN A 7 -1.17 9.42 -3.75
CA ASN A 7 0.14 10.07 -3.91
C ASN A 7 1.21 9.43 -3.05
N ILE A 8 2.43 9.41 -3.58
CA ILE A 8 3.65 9.23 -2.80
C ILE A 8 4.53 10.42 -3.17
N SER A 9 4.81 11.30 -2.23
CA SER A 9 5.64 12.53 -2.44
C SER A 9 5.12 13.35 -3.57
N ASN A 10 4.13 13.71 -3.92
CA ASN A 10 3.61 14.51 -5.05
C ASN A 10 3.54 13.78 -6.38
N GLU A 11 3.90 12.50 -6.41
CA GLU A 11 3.76 11.68 -7.61
C GLU A 11 2.52 10.80 -7.48
N ARG A 12 1.86 10.52 -8.60
CA ARG A 12 0.65 9.70 -8.60
C ARG A 12 0.98 8.25 -8.83
N TYR A 13 0.38 7.41 -8.02
CA TYR A 13 0.49 5.95 -8.13
C TYR A 13 -0.89 5.33 -8.16
N VAL A 14 -0.99 4.14 -8.70
CA VAL A 14 -2.26 3.42 -8.79
C VAL A 14 -2.10 1.97 -8.36
N ILE A 15 -3.18 1.40 -7.84
CA ILE A 15 -3.26 -0.03 -7.55
C ILE A 15 -4.57 -0.56 -8.12
N GLU A 16 -4.59 -1.85 -8.46
CA GLU A 16 -5.81 -2.46 -8.98
C GLU A 16 -6.85 -2.60 -7.89
N THR A 17 -8.07 -2.15 -8.16
CA THR A 17 -9.14 -2.19 -7.17
C THR A 17 -9.57 -3.61 -6.83
N VAL A 18 -9.25 -4.59 -7.69
CA VAL A 18 -9.57 -5.98 -7.42
C VAL A 18 -8.93 -6.48 -6.12
N ASN A 19 -7.83 -5.86 -5.72
CA ASN A 19 -7.14 -6.22 -4.48
C ASN A 19 -7.64 -5.43 -3.27
N VAL A 20 -8.51 -4.45 -3.47
CA VAL A 20 -8.99 -3.58 -2.39
C VAL A 20 -10.21 -4.20 -1.72
N ILE A 21 -10.13 -4.40 -0.41
CA ILE A 21 -11.25 -4.90 0.37
C ILE A 21 -12.14 -3.72 0.78
N GLU A 22 -11.51 -2.68 1.29
CA GLU A 22 -12.24 -1.53 1.82
C GLU A 22 -11.28 -0.36 1.96
N ILE A 23 -11.79 0.86 1.85
CA ILE A 23 -11.01 2.08 2.09
C ILE A 23 -11.63 2.72 3.33
N ILE A 24 -10.82 2.94 4.35
CA ILE A 24 -11.31 3.50 5.60
C ILE A 24 -10.58 4.82 5.92
N PRO A 25 -11.23 5.70 6.68
CA PRO A 25 -10.57 6.93 7.09
C PRO A 25 -9.43 6.65 8.05
N MET A 26 -8.58 7.64 8.27
CA MET A 26 -7.54 7.53 9.28
C MET A 26 -8.14 7.26 10.64
N VAL A 27 -7.63 6.26 11.33
CA VAL A 27 -8.02 5.93 12.70
C VAL A 27 -6.76 5.76 13.53
N LEU A 28 -6.93 5.76 14.83
CA LEU A 28 -5.81 5.54 15.73
C LEU A 28 -5.33 4.10 15.62
N LEU A 29 -4.04 3.94 15.35
CA LEU A 29 -3.41 2.63 15.22
C LEU A 29 -2.64 2.31 16.50
N LYS A 30 -2.55 1.04 16.83
CA LYS A 30 -1.70 0.61 17.92
C LYS A 30 -0.25 0.62 17.43
N ILE A 31 0.58 1.44 18.07
CA ILE A 31 1.98 1.54 17.71
C ILE A 31 2.72 0.30 18.18
N ILE A 32 3.64 -0.18 17.35
CA ILE A 32 4.46 -1.34 17.65
C ILE A 32 5.88 -0.83 17.90
N PRO A 33 6.35 -0.82 19.16
CA PRO A 33 7.70 -0.33 19.44
C PRO A 33 8.75 -1.13 18.69
N GLY A 34 9.71 -0.43 18.09
CA GLY A 34 10.80 -1.06 17.38
C GLY A 34 10.50 -1.54 15.98
N ALA A 35 9.29 -1.35 15.49
CA ALA A 35 8.92 -1.84 14.15
C ALA A 35 9.43 -0.96 13.02
N GLY A 36 9.92 0.25 13.32
CA GLY A 36 10.42 1.17 12.31
C GLY A 36 9.32 1.99 11.67
N LYS A 37 9.71 2.87 10.74
CA LYS A 37 8.78 3.82 10.11
C LYS A 37 7.82 3.16 9.12
N VAL A 38 8.24 2.06 8.51
CA VAL A 38 7.44 1.41 7.47
C VAL A 38 6.15 0.84 8.05
N VAL A 39 6.21 0.33 9.27
CA VAL A 39 5.02 -0.22 9.94
C VAL A 39 4.36 0.92 10.71
N ALA A 40 3.24 1.42 10.17
CA ALA A 40 2.50 2.50 10.82
C ALA A 40 1.84 2.06 12.12
N GLY A 41 1.46 0.79 12.21
CA GLY A 41 0.86 0.26 13.43
C GLY A 41 -0.06 -0.91 13.12
N MET A 42 -0.91 -1.24 14.11
CA MET A 42 -1.90 -2.30 13.98
C MET A 42 -3.30 -1.71 14.04
N LEU A 43 -4.15 -2.18 13.15
CA LEU A 43 -5.56 -1.79 13.09
C LEU A 43 -6.41 -2.91 13.65
N ASN A 44 -7.39 -2.58 14.49
CA ASN A 44 -8.41 -3.54 14.89
C ASN A 44 -9.51 -3.48 13.84
N TYR A 45 -9.55 -4.48 12.97
CA TYR A 45 -10.53 -4.55 11.90
C TYR A 45 -11.49 -5.70 12.20
N HIS A 46 -12.66 -5.36 12.72
CA HIS A 46 -13.68 -6.34 13.11
C HIS A 46 -13.12 -7.44 14.03
N GLY A 47 -12.28 -7.03 14.98
CA GLY A 47 -11.68 -7.97 15.92
C GLY A 47 -10.43 -8.66 15.43
N GLN A 48 -10.03 -8.41 14.21
CA GLN A 48 -8.81 -8.97 13.62
C GLN A 48 -7.71 -7.91 13.64
N ALA A 49 -6.52 -8.29 14.09
CA ALA A 49 -5.37 -7.38 14.08
C ALA A 49 -4.78 -7.35 12.67
N VAL A 50 -4.79 -6.18 12.05
CA VAL A 50 -4.33 -5.98 10.69
C VAL A 50 -3.13 -5.05 10.71
N PRO A 51 -1.96 -5.47 10.19
CA PRO A 51 -0.81 -4.58 10.11
C PRO A 51 -1.04 -3.51 9.05
N VAL A 52 -0.59 -2.29 9.32
CA VAL A 52 -0.73 -1.17 8.40
C VAL A 52 0.66 -0.66 8.04
N ILE A 53 0.93 -0.60 6.76
CA ILE A 53 2.19 -0.13 6.20
C ILE A 53 2.02 1.31 5.74
N ASP A 54 2.99 2.16 6.04
CA ASP A 54 3.05 3.52 5.52
C ASP A 54 3.75 3.48 4.16
N ILE A 55 3.00 3.73 3.08
CA ILE A 55 3.54 3.61 1.72
C ILE A 55 4.64 4.63 1.45
N ASN A 56 4.53 5.82 2.04
CA ASN A 56 5.58 6.82 1.86
C ASN A 56 6.89 6.36 2.48
N ALA A 57 6.83 5.84 3.70
CA ALA A 57 8.02 5.32 4.37
C ALA A 57 8.61 4.12 3.64
N LEU A 58 7.75 3.26 3.08
CA LEU A 58 8.21 2.11 2.30
C LEU A 58 9.02 2.57 1.09
N CYS A 59 8.67 3.71 0.51
CA CYS A 59 9.38 4.29 -0.63
C CYS A 59 10.48 5.25 -0.18
N ASN A 60 10.89 5.17 1.07
CA ASN A 60 11.96 6.00 1.63
C ASN A 60 11.67 7.49 1.56
N SER A 61 10.40 7.84 1.72
CA SER A 61 9.94 9.23 1.77
C SER A 61 9.50 9.54 3.20
N ASP A 62 9.12 10.78 3.46
CA ASP A 62 8.58 11.15 4.77
C ASP A 62 7.28 10.39 5.03
N VAL A 63 7.02 10.05 6.29
CA VAL A 63 5.79 9.32 6.62
C VAL A 63 4.55 10.08 6.15
N VAL A 64 3.47 9.34 5.92
CA VAL A 64 2.21 9.91 5.48
C VAL A 64 1.71 10.95 6.50
N LYS A 65 1.33 12.11 6.00
CA LYS A 65 0.73 13.14 6.83
C LYS A 65 -0.75 12.83 7.03
N LYS A 66 -1.20 12.91 8.27
CA LYS A 66 -2.60 12.72 8.59
C LYS A 66 -3.38 13.94 8.10
N SER A 67 -4.30 13.72 7.17
CA SER A 67 -5.10 14.78 6.59
C SER A 67 -6.47 14.24 6.22
N LEU A 68 -7.34 15.12 5.71
CA LEU A 68 -8.68 14.71 5.29
C LEU A 68 -8.67 13.76 4.11
N THR A 69 -7.60 13.74 3.32
CA THR A 69 -7.48 12.86 2.16
C THR A 69 -6.61 11.65 2.40
N SER A 70 -6.03 11.51 3.59
CA SER A 70 -5.26 10.32 3.94
C SER A 70 -6.23 9.20 4.31
N ARG A 71 -5.91 7.98 3.85
CA ARG A 71 -6.79 6.82 4.07
C ARG A 71 -5.96 5.59 4.36
N ILE A 72 -6.61 4.61 4.95
CA ILE A 72 -6.06 3.27 5.05
C ILE A 72 -6.77 2.42 4.01
N ILE A 73 -6.02 1.88 3.08
CA ILE A 73 -6.54 1.01 2.03
C ILE A 73 -6.33 -0.42 2.51
N LEU A 74 -7.42 -1.14 2.76
CA LEU A 74 -7.32 -2.53 3.18
C LEU A 74 -7.22 -3.41 1.95
N LEU A 75 -6.16 -4.19 1.87
CA LEU A 75 -5.81 -5.00 0.72
C LEU A 75 -5.84 -6.48 1.06
N ARG A 76 -6.25 -7.28 0.09
CA ARG A 76 -6.05 -8.72 0.14
C ARG A 76 -4.63 -9.00 -0.35
N TYR A 77 -3.79 -9.44 0.55
CA TYR A 77 -2.38 -9.65 0.26
C TYR A 77 -2.11 -11.15 0.07
N LYS A 78 -1.70 -11.52 -1.14
CA LYS A 78 -1.39 -12.91 -1.51
C LYS A 78 -2.52 -13.87 -1.15
N GLU A 79 -3.76 -13.42 -1.28
CA GLU A 79 -4.98 -14.19 -1.08
C GLU A 79 -5.18 -14.74 0.34
N LYS A 80 -4.23 -14.56 1.22
CA LYS A 80 -4.29 -15.13 2.58
C LYS A 80 -4.44 -14.08 3.67
N HIS A 81 -3.92 -12.90 3.43
CA HIS A 81 -3.75 -11.91 4.50
C HIS A 81 -4.45 -10.62 4.17
N ILE A 82 -4.80 -9.87 5.20
CA ILE A 82 -5.28 -8.51 5.05
C ILE A 82 -4.15 -7.59 5.45
N LEU A 83 -3.84 -6.63 4.60
CA LEU A 83 -2.79 -5.67 4.81
C LEU A 83 -3.37 -4.28 4.66
N GLY A 84 -3.12 -3.39 5.61
CA GLY A 84 -3.51 -1.98 5.47
C GLY A 84 -2.38 -1.19 4.82
N LEU A 85 -2.75 -0.30 3.92
CA LEU A 85 -1.81 0.60 3.28
C LEU A 85 -2.21 2.02 3.58
N LEU A 86 -1.40 2.73 4.37
CA LEU A 86 -1.65 4.13 4.69
C LEU A 86 -1.09 4.99 3.57
N ALA A 87 -1.95 5.80 2.95
CA ALA A 87 -1.57 6.60 1.79
C ALA A 87 -2.24 7.98 1.82
N GLU A 88 -1.63 8.91 1.09
CA GLU A 88 -2.11 10.29 0.97
C GLU A 88 -2.89 10.47 -0.33
N ARG A 89 -3.84 11.40 -0.32
CA ARG A 89 -4.62 11.80 -1.49
C ARG A 89 -5.24 10.60 -2.21
N VAL A 90 -5.88 9.75 -1.42
CA VAL A 90 -6.64 8.61 -1.93
C VAL A 90 -7.99 9.18 -2.36
N THR A 91 -8.10 9.59 -3.61
CA THR A 91 -9.21 10.44 -4.03
C THR A 91 -10.13 9.86 -5.09
N GLU A 92 -9.62 9.03 -5.99
CA GLU A 92 -10.46 8.63 -7.13
C GLU A 92 -10.08 7.28 -7.70
N THR A 93 -11.05 6.68 -8.41
CA THR A 93 -10.79 5.50 -9.20
C THR A 93 -10.69 5.91 -10.67
N LEU A 94 -9.85 5.18 -11.42
CA LEU A 94 -9.60 5.45 -12.82
C LEU A 94 -9.72 4.15 -13.60
N HIS A 95 -10.21 4.25 -14.83
CA HIS A 95 -10.22 3.10 -15.73
C HIS A 95 -9.15 3.29 -16.78
N ILE A 96 -8.14 2.43 -16.79
CA ILE A 96 -7.05 2.50 -17.76
C ILE A 96 -6.86 1.11 -18.36
N ASN A 97 -6.77 1.04 -19.69
CA ASN A 97 -6.56 -0.23 -20.37
C ASN A 97 -5.13 -0.72 -20.18
N ASP A 98 -4.95 -2.03 -20.12
CA ASP A 98 -3.62 -2.63 -19.98
C ASP A 98 -2.66 -2.15 -21.07
N SER A 99 -3.19 -1.94 -22.27
CA SER A 99 -2.38 -1.52 -23.41
C SER A 99 -1.79 -0.11 -23.24
N GLU A 100 -2.33 0.67 -22.34
CA GLU A 100 -1.81 2.02 -22.08
C GLU A 100 -0.62 2.04 -21.14
N PHE A 101 -0.31 0.91 -20.50
CA PHE A 101 0.83 0.79 -19.61
C PHE A 101 2.06 0.33 -20.35
N ASN A 102 3.18 0.94 -20.05
CA ASN A 102 4.47 0.65 -20.67
C ASN A 102 5.52 0.38 -19.61
N ASP A 103 6.45 -0.53 -19.92
CA ASP A 103 7.61 -0.75 -19.07
C ASP A 103 8.50 0.48 -19.13
N ILE A 104 9.03 0.88 -17.97
CA ILE A 104 9.96 2.00 -17.93
C ILE A 104 11.40 1.56 -18.17
N GLY A 105 11.66 0.24 -18.16
CA GLY A 105 13.00 -0.29 -18.41
C GLY A 105 13.98 -0.08 -17.27
N ILE A 106 13.56 0.53 -16.19
CA ILE A 106 14.41 0.80 -15.03
C ILE A 106 13.92 -0.05 -13.87
N LYS A 107 14.83 -0.83 -13.28
CA LYS A 107 14.51 -1.61 -12.10
C LYS A 107 15.44 -1.19 -10.98
N VAL A 108 14.84 -0.88 -9.83
CA VAL A 108 15.60 -0.48 -8.65
C VAL A 108 15.46 -1.60 -7.63
N SER A 109 16.61 -2.11 -7.20
CA SER A 109 16.65 -3.12 -6.15
C SER A 109 15.89 -2.62 -4.92
N ASP A 110 15.17 -3.49 -4.27
CA ASP A 110 14.33 -3.21 -3.09
C ASP A 110 13.00 -2.51 -3.39
N TYR A 111 12.76 -2.17 -4.67
CA TYR A 111 11.49 -1.55 -5.08
C TYR A 111 10.82 -2.37 -6.18
N ASP A 112 10.81 -3.69 -6.02
CA ASP A 112 10.21 -4.60 -7.00
C ASP A 112 8.71 -4.41 -7.17
N PHE A 113 8.08 -3.72 -6.24
CA PHE A 113 6.65 -3.44 -6.34
C PHE A 113 6.33 -2.32 -7.34
N LEU A 114 7.33 -1.56 -7.77
CA LEU A 114 7.10 -0.52 -8.77
C LEU A 114 6.95 -1.16 -10.15
N GLY A 115 5.81 -0.94 -10.76
CA GLY A 115 5.46 -1.56 -12.02
C GLY A 115 5.48 -0.61 -13.20
N LYS A 116 4.66 -0.91 -14.18
CA LYS A 116 4.58 -0.15 -15.43
C LYS A 116 3.98 1.23 -15.19
N VAL A 117 4.18 2.12 -16.17
CA VAL A 117 3.63 3.48 -16.12
C VAL A 117 2.66 3.70 -17.27
N ALA A 118 1.70 4.58 -17.05
CA ALA A 118 0.77 5.03 -18.07
C ALA A 118 0.65 6.54 -18.00
N GLU A 119 0.39 7.17 -19.13
CA GLU A 119 0.09 8.59 -19.17
C GLU A 119 -1.41 8.78 -19.03
N HIS A 120 -1.82 9.69 -18.16
CA HIS A 120 -3.23 10.00 -17.94
C HIS A 120 -3.34 11.47 -17.54
N ASP A 121 -4.13 12.26 -18.30
CA ASP A 121 -4.31 13.69 -18.05
C ASP A 121 -2.97 14.43 -17.88
N ASP A 122 -2.04 14.19 -18.80
CA ASP A 122 -0.72 14.82 -18.83
C ASP A 122 0.17 14.47 -17.63
N SER A 123 -0.20 13.47 -16.86
CA SER A 123 0.59 12.98 -15.74
C SER A 123 1.00 11.55 -15.98
N LEU A 124 2.11 11.14 -15.38
CA LEU A 124 2.51 9.74 -15.37
C LEU A 124 1.95 9.09 -14.10
N LEU A 125 1.29 7.95 -14.30
CA LEU A 125 0.82 7.11 -13.20
C LEU A 125 1.66 5.86 -13.18
N GLN A 126 2.14 5.47 -12.01
CA GLN A 126 2.89 4.23 -11.88
C GLN A 126 2.08 3.20 -11.12
N LEU A 127 2.00 2.00 -11.68
CA LEU A 127 1.29 0.89 -11.06
C LEU A 127 2.15 0.30 -9.94
N ILE A 128 1.52 0.04 -8.81
CA ILE A 128 2.14 -0.69 -7.71
C ILE A 128 1.66 -2.14 -7.78
N ASN A 129 2.61 -3.06 -7.87
CA ASN A 129 2.31 -4.49 -7.84
C ASN A 129 2.21 -4.92 -6.37
N ILE A 130 0.98 -5.11 -5.91
CA ILE A 130 0.71 -5.41 -4.51
C ILE A 130 1.44 -6.68 -4.04
N GLU A 131 1.51 -7.69 -4.89
CA GLU A 131 2.13 -8.96 -4.50
C GLU A 131 3.61 -8.84 -4.15
N ASN A 132 4.27 -7.81 -4.66
CA ASN A 132 5.69 -7.60 -4.41
C ASN A 132 5.93 -6.50 -3.36
N LEU A 133 4.88 -6.05 -2.70
CA LEU A 133 4.95 -4.89 -1.82
C LEU A 133 5.88 -5.08 -0.63
N LEU A 134 5.84 -6.26 -0.01
CA LEU A 134 6.64 -6.55 1.18
C LEU A 134 7.83 -7.44 0.83
N SER A 135 8.98 -7.12 1.41
CA SER A 135 10.13 -8.02 1.34
C SER A 135 9.80 -9.31 2.11
N GLU A 136 10.53 -10.38 1.81
CA GLU A 136 10.34 -11.64 2.53
C GLU A 136 10.50 -11.46 4.03
N SER A 137 11.49 -10.67 4.43
CA SER A 137 11.76 -10.40 5.83
C SER A 137 10.59 -9.71 6.50
N LEU A 138 10.06 -8.66 5.87
CA LEU A 138 8.95 -7.91 6.43
C LEU A 138 7.67 -8.74 6.42
N GLU A 139 7.42 -9.45 5.33
CA GLU A 139 6.25 -10.33 5.24
C GLU A 139 6.26 -11.37 6.35
N GLY A 140 7.41 -12.01 6.57
CA GLY A 140 7.55 -12.98 7.63
C GLY A 140 7.32 -12.38 9.01
N ALA A 141 7.80 -11.17 9.24
CA ALA A 141 7.63 -10.49 10.51
C ALA A 141 6.16 -10.14 10.79
N LEU A 142 5.42 -9.76 9.75
CA LEU A 142 4.04 -9.33 9.92
C LEU A 142 3.04 -10.49 9.95
N PHE A 143 3.32 -11.57 9.23
CA PHE A 143 2.34 -12.64 9.00
C PHE A 143 2.83 -14.03 9.45
N SER A 144 3.87 -14.09 10.24
CA SER A 144 4.34 -15.41 10.70
C SER A 144 3.31 -16.02 11.67
N THR A 145 3.29 -17.34 11.74
CA THR A 145 2.40 -18.04 12.66
C THR A 145 2.80 -17.78 14.12
N ALA A 146 4.01 -17.34 14.33
CA ALA A 146 4.51 -16.99 15.67
C ALA A 146 4.26 -15.50 15.97
N SER A 147 3.56 -14.79 15.10
CA SER A 147 3.29 -13.38 15.29
C SER A 147 2.48 -13.15 16.57
N PRO A 148 2.84 -12.14 17.35
CA PRO A 148 2.07 -11.79 18.55
C PRO A 148 0.63 -11.37 18.22
N PHE A 149 0.32 -11.13 16.98
CA PHE A 149 -1.03 -10.74 16.57
C PHE A 149 -1.86 -11.92 16.11
N GLY A 150 -1.20 -13.00 15.72
CA GLY A 150 -1.86 -14.14 15.15
C GLY A 150 -2.46 -15.03 16.19
N GLY A 151 -2.16 -14.92 17.27
CA GLY A 151 -2.68 -15.64 18.03
C GLY A 151 -2.83 -16.82 18.51
N GLU A 152 -2.87 -17.29 18.58
CA GLU A 152 -3.14 -18.09 18.94
C GLU A 152 -3.45 -18.35 19.21
#